data_998be5a77d90a4730e3f9442641f5224
#
_entry.id   998be5a77d90a4730e3f9442641f5224
#
_cell.length_a   1.000
_cell.length_b   1.000
_cell.length_c   1.000
_cell.angle_alpha   90.00
_cell.angle_beta   90.00
_cell.angle_gamma   90.00
#
_symmetry.space_group_name_H-M   'P 1'
#
loop_
_entity.id
_entity.type
_entity.pdbx_description
1 polymer ?
#
loop_
_entity_poly.entity_id
_entity_poly.type
_entity_poly.pdbx_seq_one_letter_code
_entity_poly.pdbx_strand_id
1 'polypeptide(L)'
;MSKLSVLDSPYSWFRLVLTLIISTIGSVGVWAIIIVLPLVQADLGIDRSTASLLYALTMVGFAAGNLIVGRFVDHFGFFPSLLITTGFTTIGFLGASYSSSVEILTIWQVLVGFGAAIGFGPLMADISHWFQKRRGIALAVAASGTIYLVQFGR
;
A
#
# COMPACT_ATOMS: atom_id res chain seq x y z
N MET A 1 0.46 34.47 3.38
CA MET A 1 -0.65 33.66 3.87
C MET A 1 -0.09 32.75 4.95
N SER A 2 -0.55 32.85 6.19
CA SER A 2 0.00 32.05 7.30
C SER A 2 -0.38 30.57 7.11
N LYS A 3 0.57 29.66 7.38
CA LYS A 3 0.34 28.18 7.31
C LYS A 3 -0.88 27.73 8.15
N LEU A 4 -1.27 28.51 9.15
CA LEU A 4 -2.42 28.24 10.04
C LEU A 4 -3.78 28.39 9.34
N SER A 5 -3.90 29.16 8.26
CA SER A 5 -5.17 29.35 7.55
C SER A 5 -5.55 28.21 6.60
N VAL A 6 -4.65 27.25 6.39
CA VAL A 6 -4.86 26.11 5.47
C VAL A 6 -5.22 24.82 6.24
N LEU A 7 -4.93 24.77 7.56
CA LEU A 7 -5.28 23.63 8.40
C LEU A 7 -6.79 23.53 8.59
N ASP A 8 -7.32 22.32 8.54
CA ASP A 8 -8.77 22.02 8.64
C ASP A 8 -9.64 22.75 7.58
N SER A 9 -9.03 23.23 6.48
CA SER A 9 -9.70 23.98 5.41
C SER A 9 -10.43 23.02 4.43
N PRO A 10 -11.31 23.53 3.54
CA PRO A 10 -11.90 22.74 2.46
C PRO A 10 -10.84 22.06 1.58
N TYR A 11 -9.68 22.66 1.41
CA TYR A 11 -8.55 22.08 0.69
C TYR A 11 -7.98 20.84 1.42
N SER A 12 -7.90 20.87 2.74
CA SER A 12 -7.47 19.70 3.54
C SER A 12 -8.44 18.54 3.38
N TRP A 13 -9.73 18.80 3.30
CA TRP A 13 -10.75 17.78 3.04
C TRP A 13 -10.65 17.20 1.63
N PHE A 14 -10.39 18.02 0.63
CA PHE A 14 -10.15 17.54 -0.73
C PHE A 14 -8.90 16.64 -0.79
N ARG A 15 -7.82 17.01 -0.13
CA ARG A 15 -6.63 16.17 0.02
C ARG A 15 -6.95 14.84 0.73
N LEU A 16 -7.79 14.86 1.76
CA LEU A 16 -8.22 13.64 2.45
C LEU A 16 -8.93 12.68 1.49
N VAL A 17 -9.82 13.17 0.63
CA VAL A 17 -10.50 12.34 -0.37
C VAL A 17 -9.48 11.73 -1.36
N LEU A 18 -8.54 12.52 -1.85
CA LEU A 18 -7.46 12.01 -2.71
C LEU A 18 -6.61 10.95 -1.98
N THR A 19 -6.26 11.21 -0.73
CA THR A 19 -5.54 10.27 0.12
C THR A 19 -6.30 8.96 0.29
N LEU A 20 -7.61 9.02 0.52
CA LEU A 20 -8.48 7.85 0.63
C LEU A 20 -8.44 7.01 -0.66
N ILE A 21 -8.55 7.65 -1.82
CA ILE A 21 -8.49 6.96 -3.12
C ILE A 21 -7.13 6.29 -3.32
N ILE A 22 -6.04 7.03 -3.09
CA ILE A 22 -4.67 6.50 -3.24
C ILE A 22 -4.42 5.35 -2.25
N SER A 23 -4.85 5.50 -1.00
CA SER A 23 -4.74 4.45 0.03
C SER A 23 -5.51 3.19 -0.37
N THR A 24 -6.72 3.36 -0.90
CA THR A 24 -7.55 2.24 -1.38
C THR A 24 -6.87 1.51 -2.53
N ILE A 25 -6.39 2.22 -3.54
CA ILE A 25 -5.69 1.62 -4.70
C ILE A 25 -4.36 1.00 -4.25
N GLY A 26 -3.57 1.70 -3.41
CA GLY A 26 -2.28 1.22 -2.91
C GLY A 26 -2.39 -0.06 -2.06
N SER A 27 -3.50 -0.23 -1.34
CA SER A 27 -3.73 -1.43 -0.51
C SER A 27 -3.97 -2.70 -1.33
N VAL A 28 -4.34 -2.59 -2.61
CA VAL A 28 -4.48 -3.75 -3.52
C VAL A 28 -3.21 -4.59 -3.53
N GLY A 29 -2.03 -3.96 -3.51
CA GLY A 29 -0.74 -4.66 -3.50
C GLY A 29 -0.58 -5.64 -2.33
N VAL A 30 -1.14 -5.31 -1.17
CA VAL A 30 -1.05 -6.16 0.03
C VAL A 30 -2.14 -7.23 0.08
N TRP A 31 -3.35 -6.89 -0.35
CA TRP A 31 -4.52 -7.75 -0.17
C TRP A 31 -4.81 -8.66 -1.35
N ALA A 32 -4.33 -8.32 -2.55
CA ALA A 32 -4.57 -9.11 -3.76
C ALA A 32 -4.11 -10.56 -3.62
N ILE A 33 -2.95 -10.81 -3.01
CA ILE A 33 -2.43 -12.15 -2.83
C ILE A 33 -3.36 -13.04 -2.01
N ILE A 34 -4.04 -12.50 -1.00
CA ILE A 34 -4.97 -13.28 -0.15
C ILE A 34 -6.17 -13.76 -0.97
N ILE A 35 -6.66 -12.93 -1.89
CA ILE A 35 -7.82 -13.24 -2.74
C ILE A 35 -7.43 -14.31 -3.79
N VAL A 36 -6.22 -14.21 -4.34
CA VAL A 36 -5.73 -15.09 -5.40
C VAL A 36 -5.10 -16.37 -4.84
N LEU A 37 -4.80 -16.42 -3.54
CA LEU A 37 -4.09 -17.53 -2.90
C LEU A 37 -4.69 -18.93 -3.19
N PRO A 38 -6.02 -19.13 -3.16
CA PRO A 38 -6.60 -20.45 -3.48
C PRO A 38 -6.33 -20.87 -4.92
N LEU A 39 -6.31 -19.91 -5.87
CA LEU A 39 -5.99 -20.20 -7.27
C LEU A 39 -4.51 -20.56 -7.44
N VAL A 40 -3.62 -19.81 -6.79
CA VAL A 40 -2.17 -20.07 -6.78
C VAL A 40 -1.87 -21.45 -6.20
N GLN A 41 -2.58 -21.85 -5.14
CA GLN A 41 -2.45 -23.19 -4.57
C GLN A 41 -2.84 -24.30 -5.56
N ALA A 42 -3.94 -24.10 -6.28
CA ALA A 42 -4.41 -25.06 -7.28
C ALA A 42 -3.47 -25.16 -8.48
N ASP A 43 -2.99 -24.02 -8.98
CA ASP A 43 -2.15 -23.96 -10.18
C ASP A 43 -0.73 -24.50 -9.93
N LEU A 44 -0.13 -24.17 -8.79
CA LEU A 44 1.24 -24.58 -8.45
C LEU A 44 1.31 -25.85 -7.62
N GLY A 45 0.16 -26.43 -7.22
CA GLY A 45 0.10 -27.65 -6.42
C GLY A 45 0.76 -27.52 -5.04
N ILE A 46 0.76 -26.32 -4.46
CA ILE A 46 1.43 -26.02 -3.19
C ILE A 46 0.49 -26.22 -2.00
N ASP A 47 1.10 -26.60 -0.88
CA ASP A 47 0.38 -26.73 0.37
C ASP A 47 0.04 -25.36 0.99
N ARG A 48 -0.86 -25.38 1.99
CA ARG A 48 -1.33 -24.15 2.65
C ARG A 48 -0.23 -23.41 3.41
N SER A 49 0.79 -24.13 3.88
CA SER A 49 1.91 -23.49 4.61
C SER A 49 2.78 -22.67 3.67
N THR A 50 3.12 -23.21 2.51
CA THR A 50 3.86 -22.52 1.45
C THR A 50 3.08 -21.30 0.93
N ALA A 51 1.77 -21.44 0.73
CA ALA A 51 0.92 -20.33 0.33
C ALA A 51 0.88 -19.23 1.38
N SER A 52 0.80 -19.56 2.66
CA SER A 52 0.86 -18.57 3.76
C SER A 52 2.21 -17.85 3.81
N LEU A 53 3.29 -18.51 3.42
CA LEU A 53 4.62 -17.93 3.34
C LEU A 53 4.68 -16.81 2.28
N LEU A 54 3.99 -16.96 1.14
CA LEU A 54 3.90 -15.91 0.12
C LEU A 54 3.33 -14.62 0.70
N TYR A 55 2.24 -14.72 1.47
CA TYR A 55 1.68 -13.55 2.15
C TYR A 55 2.62 -12.98 3.22
N ALA A 56 3.24 -13.84 4.03
CA ALA A 56 4.19 -13.40 5.05
C ALA A 56 5.35 -12.61 4.44
N LEU A 57 5.89 -13.06 3.29
CA LEU A 57 6.98 -12.40 2.58
C LEU A 57 6.52 -11.09 1.89
N THR A 58 5.27 -11.01 1.43
CA THR A 58 4.67 -9.73 1.01
C THR A 58 4.66 -8.73 2.18
N MET A 59 4.31 -9.17 3.39
CA MET A 59 4.34 -8.34 4.59
C MET A 59 5.75 -7.89 4.97
N VAL A 60 6.76 -8.74 4.80
CA VAL A 60 8.18 -8.37 4.99
C VAL A 60 8.57 -7.28 4.00
N GLY A 61 8.21 -7.42 2.72
CA GLY A 61 8.42 -6.39 1.71
C GLY A 61 7.73 -5.08 2.07
N PHE A 62 6.48 -5.14 2.53
CA PHE A 62 5.71 -4.00 2.97
C PHE A 62 6.34 -3.28 4.18
N ALA A 63 6.81 -4.02 5.17
CA ALA A 63 7.50 -3.46 6.34
C ALA A 63 8.81 -2.78 5.95
N ALA A 64 9.64 -3.43 5.13
CA ALA A 64 10.87 -2.85 4.59
C ALA A 64 10.59 -1.59 3.76
N GLY A 65 9.54 -1.66 2.92
CA GLY A 65 9.08 -0.53 2.12
C GLY A 65 8.68 0.67 2.99
N ASN A 66 7.92 0.47 4.06
CA ASN A 66 7.53 1.57 4.96
C ASN A 66 8.75 2.29 5.57
N LEU A 67 9.80 1.54 5.93
CA LEU A 67 11.03 2.12 6.48
C LEU A 67 11.81 2.93 5.43
N ILE A 68 11.95 2.38 4.24
CA ILE A 68 12.76 2.97 3.16
C ILE A 68 11.99 4.09 2.47
N VAL A 69 10.75 3.86 2.09
CA VAL A 69 9.90 4.83 1.39
C VAL A 69 9.62 6.04 2.27
N GLY A 70 9.49 5.87 3.61
CA GLY A 70 9.38 6.99 4.52
C GLY A 70 10.57 7.96 4.38
N ARG A 71 11.81 7.46 4.39
CA ARG A 71 13.01 8.28 4.17
C ARG A 71 13.06 8.90 2.76
N PHE A 72 12.58 8.18 1.76
CA PHE A 72 12.50 8.69 0.38
C PHE A 72 11.52 9.87 0.28
N VAL A 73 10.36 9.76 0.92
CA VAL A 73 9.37 10.85 0.98
C VAL A 73 9.94 12.08 1.68
N ASP A 74 10.68 11.89 2.77
CA ASP A 74 11.31 12.97 3.51
C ASP A 74 12.37 13.72 2.68
N HIS A 75 13.07 13.01 1.79
CA HIS A 75 14.18 13.57 1.02
C HIS A 75 13.76 14.09 -0.37
N PHE A 76 12.93 13.36 -1.09
CA PHE A 76 12.52 13.66 -2.47
C PHE A 76 11.09 14.18 -2.59
N GLY A 77 10.33 14.13 -1.52
CA GLY A 77 8.93 14.50 -1.50
C GLY A 77 7.99 13.34 -1.85
N PHE A 78 6.69 13.60 -1.66
CA PHE A 78 5.65 12.57 -1.78
C PHE A 78 5.44 12.09 -3.23
N PHE A 79 5.39 13.00 -4.21
CA PHE A 79 5.03 12.67 -5.59
C PHE A 79 6.06 11.76 -6.31
N PRO A 80 7.38 12.03 -6.27
CA PRO A 80 8.37 11.12 -6.83
C PRO A 80 8.35 9.74 -6.16
N SER A 81 8.17 9.71 -4.84
CA SER A 81 8.09 8.45 -4.08
C SER A 81 6.88 7.63 -4.49
N LEU A 82 5.73 8.28 -4.75
CA LEU A 82 4.51 7.63 -5.24
C LEU A 82 4.75 6.98 -6.61
N LEU A 83 5.40 7.69 -7.54
CA LEU A 83 5.70 7.14 -8.87
C LEU A 83 6.62 5.92 -8.81
N ILE A 84 7.68 5.99 -8.01
CA ILE A 84 8.64 4.90 -7.84
C ILE A 84 7.96 3.67 -7.24
N THR A 85 7.19 3.83 -6.17
CA THR A 85 6.52 2.72 -5.50
C THR A 85 5.41 2.12 -6.35
N THR A 86 4.67 2.94 -7.10
CA THR A 86 3.70 2.45 -8.09
C THR A 86 4.40 1.63 -9.18
N GLY A 87 5.58 2.07 -9.63
CA GLY A 87 6.43 1.32 -10.57
C GLY A 87 6.81 -0.05 -10.01
N PHE A 88 7.28 -0.12 -8.77
CA PHE A 88 7.62 -1.40 -8.11
C PHE A 88 6.41 -2.33 -7.99
N THR A 89 5.26 -1.81 -7.60
CA THR A 89 4.02 -2.60 -7.51
C THR A 89 3.62 -3.14 -8.89
N THR A 90 3.67 -2.31 -9.93
CA THR A 90 3.33 -2.70 -11.30
C THR A 90 4.27 -3.77 -11.83
N ILE A 91 5.59 -3.57 -11.70
CA ILE A 91 6.61 -4.55 -12.12
C ILE A 91 6.45 -5.85 -11.32
N GLY A 92 6.19 -5.74 -10.03
CA GLY A 92 5.95 -6.89 -9.15
C GLY A 92 4.75 -7.74 -9.60
N PHE A 93 3.61 -7.12 -9.93
CA PHE A 93 2.45 -7.84 -10.44
C PHE A 93 2.68 -8.43 -11.84
N LEU A 94 3.33 -7.68 -12.73
CA LEU A 94 3.68 -8.20 -14.05
C LEU A 94 4.63 -9.40 -13.93
N GLY A 95 5.68 -9.31 -13.10
CA GLY A 95 6.59 -10.42 -12.87
C GLY A 95 5.90 -11.63 -12.22
N ALA A 96 5.00 -11.39 -11.26
CA ALA A 96 4.21 -12.44 -10.63
C ALA A 96 3.31 -13.18 -11.63
N SER A 97 2.73 -12.46 -12.61
CA SER A 97 1.85 -13.07 -13.63
C SER A 97 2.58 -14.01 -14.60
N TYR A 98 3.89 -13.86 -14.75
CA TYR A 98 4.73 -14.75 -15.57
C TYR A 98 5.49 -15.80 -14.75
N SER A 99 5.23 -15.89 -13.44
CA SER A 99 5.93 -16.82 -12.57
C SER A 99 5.41 -18.23 -12.75
N SER A 100 6.31 -19.16 -13.08
CA SER A 100 6.03 -20.60 -13.19
C SER A 100 6.50 -21.41 -11.98
N SER A 101 7.10 -20.76 -10.98
CA SER A 101 7.57 -21.40 -9.75
C SER A 101 7.28 -20.54 -8.51
N VAL A 102 7.19 -21.20 -7.36
CA VAL A 102 6.91 -20.54 -6.07
C VAL A 102 8.01 -19.59 -5.66
N GLU A 103 9.26 -19.94 -5.93
CA GLU A 103 10.43 -19.13 -5.58
C GLU A 103 10.42 -17.80 -6.32
N ILE A 104 10.15 -17.85 -7.64
CA ILE A 104 10.07 -16.65 -8.48
C ILE A 104 8.88 -15.80 -8.05
N LEU A 105 7.73 -16.42 -7.81
CA LEU A 105 6.54 -15.73 -7.32
C LEU A 105 6.80 -15.02 -5.99
N THR A 106 7.54 -15.66 -5.08
CA THR A 106 7.92 -15.10 -3.78
C THR A 106 8.72 -13.80 -3.93
N ILE A 107 9.70 -13.78 -4.83
CA ILE A 107 10.52 -12.58 -5.08
C ILE A 107 9.63 -11.42 -5.55
N TRP A 108 8.72 -11.68 -6.48
CA TRP A 108 7.81 -10.67 -6.97
C TRP A 108 6.82 -10.19 -5.90
N GLN A 109 6.36 -11.09 -5.02
CA GLN A 109 5.48 -10.73 -3.90
C GLN A 109 6.17 -9.82 -2.88
N VAL A 110 7.45 -10.02 -2.59
CA VAL A 110 8.23 -9.08 -1.77
C VAL A 110 8.29 -7.70 -2.42
N LEU A 111 8.49 -7.65 -3.74
CA LEU A 111 8.55 -6.38 -4.48
C LEU A 111 7.17 -5.67 -4.51
N VAL A 112 6.09 -6.43 -4.69
CA VAL A 112 4.70 -5.90 -4.59
C VAL A 112 4.46 -5.31 -3.21
N GLY A 113 4.83 -6.03 -2.14
CA GLY A 113 4.73 -5.54 -0.77
C GLY A 113 5.50 -4.23 -0.56
N PHE A 114 6.74 -4.19 -1.03
CA PHE A 114 7.58 -2.99 -0.95
C PHE A 114 6.93 -1.79 -1.67
N GLY A 115 6.42 -1.98 -2.87
CA GLY A 115 5.75 -0.94 -3.64
C GLY A 115 4.45 -0.46 -2.99
N ALA A 116 3.70 -1.34 -2.33
CA ALA A 116 2.45 -1.00 -1.67
C ALA A 116 2.64 -0.13 -0.40
N ALA A 117 3.85 -0.03 0.12
CA ALA A 117 4.15 0.63 1.40
C ALA A 117 3.76 2.12 1.43
N ILE A 118 3.84 2.84 0.30
CA ILE A 118 3.48 4.28 0.27
C ILE A 118 2.00 4.51 0.57
N GLY A 119 1.16 3.54 0.26
CA GLY A 119 -0.29 3.63 0.46
C GLY A 119 -0.73 3.64 1.93
N PHE A 120 0.17 3.43 2.87
CA PHE A 120 -0.16 3.41 4.30
C PHE A 120 0.67 4.41 5.12
N GLY A 121 1.90 4.09 5.50
CA GLY A 121 2.69 4.88 6.44
C GLY A 121 2.92 6.34 5.99
N PRO A 122 3.58 6.56 4.85
CA PRO A 122 3.86 7.91 4.35
C PRO A 122 2.59 8.73 4.07
N LEU A 123 1.52 8.07 3.59
CA LEU A 123 0.24 8.72 3.31
C LEU A 123 -0.45 9.20 4.59
N MET A 124 -0.42 8.38 5.66
CA MET A 124 -0.95 8.74 6.97
C MET A 124 -0.14 9.88 7.59
N ALA A 125 1.18 9.88 7.41
CA ALA A 125 2.04 10.97 7.86
C ALA A 125 1.70 12.28 7.14
N ASP A 126 1.58 12.28 5.81
CA ASP A 126 1.21 13.47 5.03
C ASP A 126 -0.12 14.05 5.49
N ILE A 127 -1.19 13.23 5.57
CA ILE A 127 -2.52 13.73 5.95
C ILE A 127 -2.53 14.27 7.38
N SER A 128 -1.73 13.74 8.28
CA SER A 128 -1.63 14.19 9.66
C SER A 128 -1.13 15.62 9.79
N HIS A 129 -0.40 16.15 8.81
CA HIS A 129 0.10 17.53 8.78
C HIS A 129 -0.96 18.55 8.35
N TRP A 130 -2.06 18.10 7.72
CA TRP A 130 -3.12 18.97 7.21
C TRP A 130 -4.30 19.15 8.16
N PHE A 131 -4.37 18.34 9.23
CA PHE A 131 -5.42 18.40 10.23
C PHE A 131 -4.85 18.61 11.62
N GLN A 132 -5.41 19.57 12.36
CA GLN A 132 -5.05 19.86 13.75
C GLN A 132 -6.19 19.47 14.70
N LYS A 133 -7.39 20.03 14.48
CA LYS A 133 -8.55 19.77 15.34
C LYS A 133 -9.21 18.42 15.08
N ARG A 134 -9.20 17.96 13.81
CA ARG A 134 -9.89 16.71 13.37
C ARG A 134 -8.92 15.63 12.91
N ARG A 135 -7.68 15.65 13.39
CA ARG A 135 -6.60 14.75 12.98
C ARG A 135 -6.97 13.27 13.13
N GLY A 136 -7.61 12.89 14.26
CA GLY A 136 -8.02 11.51 14.49
C GLY A 136 -9.08 11.02 13.49
N ILE A 137 -10.06 11.86 13.17
CA ILE A 137 -11.09 11.55 12.16
C ILE A 137 -10.46 11.42 10.77
N ALA A 138 -9.57 12.35 10.39
CA ALA A 138 -8.90 12.32 9.09
C ALA A 138 -8.06 11.05 8.92
N LEU A 139 -7.31 10.66 9.93
CA LEU A 139 -6.53 9.42 9.91
C LEU A 139 -7.41 8.17 9.87
N ALA A 140 -8.50 8.13 10.63
CA ALA A 140 -9.45 7.02 10.61
C ALA A 140 -10.10 6.85 9.23
N VAL A 141 -10.52 7.95 8.60
CA VAL A 141 -11.08 7.93 7.23
C VAL A 141 -10.04 7.47 6.23
N ALA A 142 -8.81 7.99 6.26
CA ALA A 142 -7.75 7.56 5.36
C ALA A 142 -7.40 6.08 5.54
N ALA A 143 -7.33 5.59 6.79
CA ALA A 143 -7.07 4.19 7.09
C ALA A 143 -8.22 3.26 6.67
N SER A 144 -9.47 3.72 6.69
CA SER A 144 -10.62 2.92 6.26
C SER A 144 -10.53 2.49 4.80
N GLY A 145 -9.87 3.29 3.94
CA GLY A 145 -9.63 2.93 2.53
C GLY A 145 -8.90 1.61 2.36
N THR A 146 -8.00 1.25 3.27
CA THR A 146 -7.29 -0.03 3.24
C THR A 146 -8.18 -1.22 3.63
N ILE A 147 -9.23 -0.99 4.42
CA ILE A 147 -10.11 -2.03 4.97
C ILE A 147 -11.28 -2.33 4.03
N TYR A 148 -11.78 -1.33 3.31
CA TYR A 148 -12.95 -1.50 2.43
C TYR A 148 -12.73 -2.57 1.35
N LEU A 149 -11.53 -2.69 0.77
CA LEU A 149 -11.23 -3.71 -0.23
C LEU A 149 -11.31 -5.15 0.32
N VAL A 150 -11.02 -5.34 1.60
CA VAL A 150 -11.08 -6.68 2.23
C VAL A 150 -12.52 -7.16 2.42
N GLN A 151 -13.46 -6.23 2.65
CA GLN A 151 -14.88 -6.56 2.88
C GLN A 151 -15.67 -6.82 1.59
N PHE A 152 -15.32 -6.14 0.50
CA PHE A 152 -16.04 -6.27 -0.78
C PHE A 152 -15.44 -7.32 -1.73
N GLY A 153 -14.27 -7.88 -1.42
CA GLY A 153 -13.61 -8.94 -2.19
C GLY A 153 -14.01 -10.38 -1.80
N ARG A 154 -15.09 -10.53 -1.01
CA ARG A 154 -15.64 -11.85 -0.64
C ARG A 154 -16.84 -12.22 -1.47
#